data_3a8e423acb99badc2ea7b08b4ae2a845
#
_entry.id   3a8e423acb99badc2ea7b08b4ae2a845
#
_cell.length_a   1.000
_cell.length_b   1.000
_cell.length_c   1.000
_cell.angle_alpha   90.00
_cell.angle_beta   90.00
_cell.angle_gamma   90.00
#
_symmetry.space_group_name_H-M   'P 1'
#
loop_
_entity.id
_entity.type
_entity.pdbx_description
1 polymer ?
#
loop_
_entity_poly.entity_id
_entity_poly.type
_entity_poly.pdbx_seq_one_letter_code
_entity_poly.pdbx_strand_id
1 'polypeptide(L)'
;MVRAGDTLKRDSLKGDTLKGDTLRQETAMNRRHVLNMAAAMAAGLPFWPVRAFAQPAGPAMTALSAYMSSAARRALPAEADEHAKHHLLDTLASIISGSELGPGQAAQRYIRAHGGQGSATVLGTKLTASPVDAALANGVMAHADETDDSHNASRTHPGAGVVPAALAAADQLGCDGAHFLRAVALGYDVGVRVVLAMGGYEFSYDSSHAAHSIMSVFGGAAAAGSIAKLDPKQMRWMLDYAAQQSSGLVAWRRDKDHIEKAFVFAGMGARDGVTAALLVHSGWNGVDDIFTGDDNFFQAYAPKAQREKLIEKLGERYEVALTDIKKWTVGSPIQAPLDGVDLILRKHPFEAAQVRRVDVHLAPASAAVVDNRDMPDICLQHMVAVMLLDKTASFHAAHDKPRMLDPATLRERAKITLVYDEELTKLLPVRVAIVNIELADGTRLSERVTAVRGTIRNPMSRQEIVDKARDLLVPILGRDKAERLIETVYKIETVADIRTLRPLFQPEH
;
A
#
# COMPACT_ATOMS: atom_id res chain seq x y z
N MET A 1 -31.07 -48.08 20.95
CA MET A 1 -30.76 -49.28 21.75
C MET A 1 -29.44 -49.05 22.45
N VAL A 2 -29.50 -49.16 23.81
CA VAL A 2 -28.46 -49.42 24.81
C VAL A 2 -27.49 -48.26 25.06
N ARG A 3 -27.65 -47.40 26.11
CA ARG A 3 -27.41 -47.51 27.58
C ARG A 3 -25.99 -48.04 27.92
N ALA A 4 -25.15 -47.42 28.71
CA ALA A 4 -25.18 -46.88 30.09
C ALA A 4 -23.84 -46.13 30.30
N GLY A 5 -23.59 -45.09 31.03
CA GLY A 5 -23.93 -44.92 32.46
C GLY A 5 -22.80 -45.41 33.37
N ASP A 6 -21.92 -44.52 33.83
CA ASP A 6 -21.24 -44.82 35.11
C ASP A 6 -20.90 -43.54 35.89
N THR A 7 -21.14 -43.70 37.17
CA THR A 7 -21.33 -42.81 38.28
C THR A 7 -20.02 -42.38 38.93
N LEU A 8 -19.94 -41.09 39.25
CA LEU A 8 -18.97 -40.49 40.16
C LEU A 8 -19.13 -41.03 41.59
N LYS A 9 -18.06 -41.57 42.15
CA LYS A 9 -17.90 -41.76 43.62
C LYS A 9 -17.22 -40.52 44.22
N ARG A 10 -17.93 -39.93 45.18
CA ARG A 10 -17.36 -39.04 46.19
C ARG A 10 -16.64 -39.88 47.24
N ASP A 11 -15.38 -39.63 47.49
CA ASP A 11 -14.69 -40.04 48.70
C ASP A 11 -14.33 -38.79 49.50
N SER A 12 -14.90 -38.79 50.67
CA SER A 12 -14.65 -37.90 51.83
C SER A 12 -13.31 -38.23 52.44
N LEU A 13 -12.39 -37.32 52.58
CA LEU A 13 -11.25 -37.43 53.47
C LEU A 13 -11.32 -36.37 54.56
N LYS A 14 -11.25 -36.92 55.76
CA LYS A 14 -11.26 -36.27 57.08
C LYS A 14 -10.06 -35.34 57.24
N GLY A 15 -10.27 -34.30 58.03
CA GLY A 15 -9.27 -33.34 58.44
C GLY A 15 -8.11 -33.93 59.23
N ASP A 16 -6.98 -33.31 59.04
CA ASP A 16 -5.88 -33.29 59.99
C ASP A 16 -5.43 -31.85 60.19
N THR A 17 -5.64 -31.41 61.42
CA THR A 17 -5.13 -30.16 61.96
C THR A 17 -3.62 -30.27 62.17
N LEU A 18 -2.83 -29.63 61.36
CA LEU A 18 -1.42 -29.38 61.65
C LEU A 18 -1.14 -27.89 61.74
N LYS A 19 -1.00 -27.46 62.92
CA LYS A 19 -0.23 -26.38 63.55
C LYS A 19 0.28 -25.26 62.56
N GLY A 20 -0.39 -24.13 62.66
CA GLY A 20 0.11 -22.84 62.17
C GLY A 20 1.21 -22.30 63.08
N ASP A 21 2.48 -22.59 62.76
CA ASP A 21 3.62 -21.95 63.44
C ASP A 21 4.89 -21.84 62.57
N THR A 22 4.85 -22.13 61.25
CA THR A 22 6.04 -22.05 60.37
C THR A 22 5.98 -20.99 59.26
N LEU A 23 4.93 -20.18 59.20
CA LEU A 23 4.78 -19.14 58.13
C LEU A 23 4.96 -17.69 58.63
N ARG A 24 5.53 -17.48 59.82
CA ARG A 24 5.85 -16.12 60.33
C ARG A 24 7.33 -15.81 60.49
N GLN A 25 8.24 -16.64 59.99
CA GLN A 25 9.70 -16.36 60.08
C GLN A 25 10.41 -16.03 58.80
N GLU A 26 9.76 -15.95 57.62
CA GLU A 26 10.44 -15.65 56.38
C GLU A 26 10.21 -14.23 55.80
N THR A 27 9.60 -13.31 56.52
CA THR A 27 9.40 -11.93 56.04
C THR A 27 10.02 -10.82 56.89
N ALA A 28 11.01 -11.13 57.70
CA ALA A 28 11.84 -10.11 58.35
C ALA A 28 13.19 -10.02 57.64
N MET A 29 13.21 -9.56 56.41
CA MET A 29 14.44 -9.11 55.72
C MET A 29 14.97 -7.90 56.52
N ASN A 30 16.06 -8.14 57.29
CA ASN A 30 16.63 -7.20 58.22
C ASN A 30 17.01 -5.90 57.46
N ARG A 31 16.55 -4.73 57.92
CA ARG A 31 16.85 -3.40 57.31
C ARG A 31 18.34 -3.21 57.04
N ARG A 32 19.23 -3.84 57.86
CA ARG A 32 20.68 -3.85 57.61
C ARG A 32 21.08 -4.64 56.37
N HIS A 33 20.40 -5.71 56.00
CA HIS A 33 20.70 -6.47 54.79
C HIS A 33 20.25 -5.71 53.51
N VAL A 34 19.11 -5.01 53.61
CA VAL A 34 18.63 -4.13 52.46
C VAL A 34 19.55 -2.96 52.30
N LEU A 35 20.05 -2.33 53.35
CA LEU A 35 21.00 -1.24 53.30
C LEU A 35 22.39 -1.70 52.82
N ASN A 36 22.84 -2.89 53.19
CA ASN A 36 24.10 -3.43 52.69
C ASN A 36 24.01 -3.91 51.25
N MET A 37 22.88 -4.41 50.77
CA MET A 37 22.66 -4.70 49.35
C MET A 37 22.54 -3.44 48.53
N ALA A 38 21.91 -2.37 49.03
CA ALA A 38 21.88 -1.07 48.37
C ALA A 38 23.26 -0.42 48.27
N ALA A 39 24.11 -0.55 49.32
CA ALA A 39 25.49 -0.06 49.30
C ALA A 39 26.41 -0.90 48.41
N ALA A 40 26.20 -2.21 48.29
CA ALA A 40 26.96 -3.08 47.38
C ALA A 40 26.57 -2.85 45.90
N MET A 41 25.29 -2.53 45.60
CA MET A 41 24.86 -2.14 44.27
C MET A 41 25.36 -0.75 43.88
N ALA A 42 25.51 0.17 44.80
CA ALA A 42 26.08 1.50 44.51
C ALA A 42 27.58 1.50 44.21
N ALA A 43 28.31 0.47 44.68
CA ALA A 43 29.76 0.35 44.50
C ALA A 43 30.22 -0.48 43.29
N GLY A 44 29.28 -1.16 42.60
CA GLY A 44 29.62 -2.13 41.56
C GLY A 44 28.97 -1.93 40.18
N LEU A 45 28.13 -0.91 39.98
CA LEU A 45 27.66 -0.59 38.66
C LEU A 45 28.72 0.20 37.89
N PRO A 46 29.24 -0.29 36.75
CA PRO A 46 29.98 0.58 35.88
C PRO A 46 29.05 1.76 35.56
N PHE A 47 29.49 2.98 35.88
CA PHE A 47 28.90 4.19 35.33
C PHE A 47 29.03 4.07 33.80
N TRP A 48 28.06 3.49 33.13
CA TRP A 48 27.91 3.78 31.73
C TRP A 48 27.56 5.26 31.65
N PRO A 49 28.42 6.07 31.04
CA PRO A 49 28.06 7.44 30.79
C PRO A 49 26.82 7.38 29.91
N VAL A 50 25.66 7.76 30.50
CA VAL A 50 24.51 8.10 29.70
C VAL A 50 24.95 9.33 28.90
N ARG A 51 25.53 9.11 27.70
CA ARG A 51 25.75 10.14 26.71
C ARG A 51 24.36 10.55 26.18
N ALA A 52 23.57 11.17 27.04
CA ALA A 52 22.36 11.88 26.66
C ALA A 52 22.73 13.25 26.08
N PHE A 53 23.60 13.28 25.08
CA PHE A 53 23.66 14.45 24.21
C PHE A 53 22.80 14.11 22.99
N ALA A 54 21.68 14.83 22.84
CA ALA A 54 20.93 14.83 21.59
C ALA A 54 21.94 15.08 20.47
N GLN A 55 22.21 14.07 19.65
CA GLN A 55 23.07 14.25 18.48
C GLN A 55 22.36 15.19 17.53
N PRO A 56 23.01 16.27 17.06
CA PRO A 56 22.39 17.15 16.09
C PRO A 56 22.09 16.36 14.80
N ALA A 57 21.01 16.74 14.12
CA ALA A 57 20.65 16.12 12.84
C ALA A 57 21.80 16.25 11.83
N GLY A 58 22.13 15.14 11.18
CA GLY A 58 23.10 15.09 10.09
C GLY A 58 22.66 15.89 8.87
N PRO A 59 23.57 16.13 7.90
CA PRO A 59 23.27 16.94 6.71
C PRO A 59 22.07 16.40 5.90
N ALA A 60 21.96 15.07 5.71
CA ALA A 60 20.87 14.46 4.97
C ALA A 60 19.52 14.69 5.66
N MET A 61 19.44 14.47 6.98
CA MET A 61 18.22 14.71 7.76
C MET A 61 17.85 16.20 7.76
N THR A 62 18.82 17.10 7.88
CA THR A 62 18.60 18.54 7.83
C THR A 62 18.01 18.96 6.47
N ALA A 63 18.57 18.49 5.37
CA ALA A 63 18.08 18.77 4.02
C ALA A 63 16.68 18.18 3.80
N LEU A 64 16.46 16.91 4.17
CA LEU A 64 15.17 16.23 4.01
C LEU A 64 14.07 16.93 4.83
N SER A 65 14.31 17.24 6.11
CA SER A 65 13.31 17.88 6.97
C SER A 65 12.96 19.31 6.53
N ALA A 66 13.93 20.07 6.03
CA ALA A 66 13.70 21.39 5.43
C ALA A 66 12.87 21.27 4.13
N TYR A 67 13.18 20.30 3.29
CA TYR A 67 12.42 19.99 2.09
C TYR A 67 10.96 19.66 2.43
N MET A 68 10.73 18.76 3.37
CA MET A 68 9.39 18.33 3.80
C MET A 68 8.56 19.52 4.34
N SER A 69 9.12 20.30 5.25
CA SER A 69 8.44 21.44 5.84
C SER A 69 8.12 22.53 4.82
N SER A 70 8.93 22.69 3.76
CA SER A 70 8.69 23.69 2.71
C SER A 70 7.59 23.27 1.71
N ALA A 71 7.24 21.98 1.62
CA ALA A 71 6.35 21.45 0.60
C ALA A 71 4.95 22.07 0.60
N ALA A 72 4.44 22.46 1.79
CA ALA A 72 3.14 23.14 1.90
C ALA A 72 3.02 24.41 1.04
N ARG A 73 4.15 25.06 0.74
CA ARG A 73 4.20 26.35 0.01
C ARG A 73 4.95 26.29 -1.31
N ARG A 74 5.77 25.26 -1.54
CA ARG A 74 6.55 25.14 -2.75
C ARG A 74 5.70 24.60 -3.90
N ALA A 75 5.56 25.39 -4.98
CA ALA A 75 4.86 24.95 -6.17
C ALA A 75 5.54 23.71 -6.78
N LEU A 76 4.75 22.79 -7.27
CA LEU A 76 5.24 21.66 -8.06
C LEU A 76 5.60 22.13 -9.47
N PRO A 77 6.63 21.58 -10.12
CA PRO A 77 6.80 21.70 -11.57
C PRO A 77 5.57 21.15 -12.30
N ALA A 78 5.25 21.69 -13.46
CA ALA A 78 4.03 21.34 -14.21
C ALA A 78 3.89 19.83 -14.46
N GLU A 79 4.98 19.13 -14.76
CA GLU A 79 5.00 17.69 -14.95
C GLU A 79 4.63 16.94 -13.66
N ALA A 80 5.25 17.30 -12.53
CA ALA A 80 4.96 16.68 -11.24
C ALA A 80 3.52 16.98 -10.75
N ASP A 81 3.01 18.19 -11.02
CA ASP A 81 1.63 18.58 -10.72
C ASP A 81 0.61 17.73 -11.48
N GLU A 82 0.80 17.57 -12.79
CA GLU A 82 -0.08 16.74 -13.61
C GLU A 82 -0.03 15.26 -13.20
N HIS A 83 1.17 14.71 -12.98
CA HIS A 83 1.31 13.34 -12.49
C HIS A 83 0.67 13.16 -11.11
N ALA A 84 0.81 14.13 -10.20
CA ALA A 84 0.16 14.07 -8.89
C ALA A 84 -1.37 14.03 -9.00
N LYS A 85 -1.97 14.78 -9.95
CA LYS A 85 -3.42 14.72 -10.24
C LYS A 85 -3.83 13.36 -10.82
N HIS A 86 -3.03 12.79 -11.71
CA HIS A 86 -3.25 11.47 -12.28
C HIS A 86 -3.27 10.38 -11.20
N HIS A 87 -2.25 10.35 -10.35
CA HIS A 87 -2.13 9.37 -9.26
C HIS A 87 -3.18 9.58 -8.16
N LEU A 88 -3.53 10.84 -7.86
CA LEU A 88 -4.62 11.14 -6.94
C LEU A 88 -5.95 10.58 -7.46
N LEU A 89 -6.29 10.83 -8.74
CA LEU A 89 -7.51 10.31 -9.34
C LEU A 89 -7.53 8.78 -9.36
N ASP A 90 -6.43 8.16 -9.77
CA ASP A 90 -6.28 6.71 -9.83
C ASP A 90 -6.47 6.07 -8.45
N THR A 91 -5.83 6.63 -7.42
CA THR A 91 -5.94 6.11 -6.05
C THR A 91 -7.34 6.33 -5.46
N LEU A 92 -7.95 7.51 -5.64
CA LEU A 92 -9.34 7.73 -5.19
C LEU A 92 -10.31 6.75 -5.85
N ALA A 93 -10.14 6.49 -7.14
CA ALA A 93 -10.94 5.50 -7.86
C ALA A 93 -10.71 4.08 -7.31
N SER A 94 -9.45 3.70 -7.05
CA SER A 94 -9.11 2.40 -6.45
C SER A 94 -9.71 2.23 -5.04
N ILE A 95 -9.68 3.27 -4.20
CA ILE A 95 -10.30 3.23 -2.85
C ILE A 95 -11.82 2.99 -2.98
N ILE A 96 -12.47 3.75 -3.84
CA ILE A 96 -13.93 3.70 -3.99
C ILE A 96 -14.36 2.35 -4.58
N SER A 97 -13.71 1.86 -5.63
CA SER A 97 -14.00 0.54 -6.20
C SER A 97 -13.66 -0.59 -5.22
N GLY A 98 -12.56 -0.47 -4.49
CA GLY A 98 -12.14 -1.44 -3.47
C GLY A 98 -13.09 -1.54 -2.27
N SER A 99 -13.98 -0.55 -2.06
CA SER A 99 -15.00 -0.63 -1.00
C SER A 99 -15.97 -1.78 -1.18
N GLU A 100 -16.19 -2.24 -2.41
CA GLU A 100 -17.08 -3.36 -2.75
C GLU A 100 -16.38 -4.73 -2.67
N LEU A 101 -15.06 -4.76 -2.60
CA LEU A 101 -14.28 -6.00 -2.59
C LEU A 101 -14.12 -6.57 -1.17
N GLY A 102 -13.74 -7.85 -1.07
CA GLY A 102 -13.58 -8.57 0.19
C GLY A 102 -12.76 -7.85 1.25
N PRO A 103 -11.54 -7.35 0.92
CA PRO A 103 -10.72 -6.55 1.85
C PRO A 103 -11.42 -5.27 2.31
N GLY A 104 -12.06 -4.53 1.39
CA GLY A 104 -12.80 -3.31 1.71
C GLY A 104 -13.99 -3.56 2.62
N GLN A 105 -14.75 -4.63 2.38
CA GLN A 105 -15.84 -5.04 3.25
C GLN A 105 -15.34 -5.45 4.64
N ALA A 106 -14.16 -6.10 4.73
CA ALA A 106 -13.53 -6.42 6.01
C ALA A 106 -13.15 -5.15 6.77
N ALA A 107 -12.54 -4.18 6.09
CA ALA A 107 -12.21 -2.88 6.67
C ALA A 107 -13.46 -2.14 7.18
N GLN A 108 -14.55 -2.11 6.39
CA GLN A 108 -15.81 -1.49 6.80
C GLN A 108 -16.43 -2.18 8.04
N ARG A 109 -16.36 -3.52 8.13
CA ARG A 109 -16.82 -4.23 9.35
C ARG A 109 -16.03 -3.80 10.57
N TYR A 110 -14.70 -3.69 10.43
CA TYR A 110 -13.84 -3.18 11.49
C TYR A 110 -14.23 -1.75 11.92
N ILE A 111 -14.42 -0.84 10.96
CA ILE A 111 -14.83 0.55 11.25
C ILE A 111 -16.17 0.61 11.98
N ARG A 112 -17.17 -0.16 11.56
CA ARG A 112 -18.47 -0.20 12.25
C ARG A 112 -18.37 -0.68 13.69
N ALA A 113 -17.45 -1.60 13.97
CA ALA A 113 -17.28 -2.18 15.30
C ALA A 113 -16.33 -1.36 16.20
N HIS A 114 -15.29 -0.74 15.64
CA HIS A 114 -14.15 -0.21 16.41
C HIS A 114 -13.69 1.19 16.00
N GLY A 115 -14.15 1.75 14.87
CA GLY A 115 -13.65 3.01 14.30
C GLY A 115 -13.94 4.27 15.12
N GLY A 116 -14.64 4.15 16.23
CA GLY A 116 -14.95 5.24 17.15
C GLY A 116 -15.81 6.34 16.51
N GLN A 117 -15.86 7.49 17.19
CA GLN A 117 -16.44 8.70 16.62
C GLN A 117 -15.35 9.54 15.99
N GLY A 118 -15.58 10.04 14.78
CA GLY A 118 -14.62 10.87 14.08
C GLY A 118 -15.22 11.52 12.84
N SER A 119 -14.48 12.46 12.27
CA SER A 119 -14.90 13.24 11.11
C SER A 119 -14.22 12.81 9.82
N ALA A 120 -13.27 11.87 9.87
CA ALA A 120 -12.56 11.44 8.67
C ALA A 120 -13.41 10.46 7.82
N THR A 121 -13.40 10.66 6.52
CA THR A 121 -14.25 9.97 5.56
C THR A 121 -13.70 8.58 5.24
N VAL A 122 -14.57 7.57 5.24
CA VAL A 122 -14.32 6.26 4.66
C VAL A 122 -14.95 6.24 3.27
N LEU A 123 -14.13 6.32 2.22
CA LEU A 123 -14.56 6.52 0.84
C LEU A 123 -15.40 5.35 0.33
N GLY A 124 -16.27 5.60 -0.64
CA GLY A 124 -17.19 4.59 -1.16
C GLY A 124 -18.28 4.17 -0.17
N THR A 125 -18.37 4.85 0.99
CA THR A 125 -19.36 4.55 2.05
C THR A 125 -19.92 5.83 2.67
N LYS A 126 -20.92 5.69 3.55
CA LYS A 126 -21.41 6.80 4.40
C LYS A 126 -20.74 6.83 5.78
N LEU A 127 -19.73 5.97 6.02
CA LEU A 127 -19.05 5.87 7.30
C LEU A 127 -18.06 7.03 7.50
N THR A 128 -17.89 7.41 8.74
CA THR A 128 -16.79 8.24 9.22
C THR A 128 -16.11 7.56 10.41
N ALA A 129 -14.85 7.88 10.64
CA ALA A 129 -14.08 7.32 11.72
C ALA A 129 -13.08 8.33 12.28
N SER A 130 -12.27 7.91 13.26
CA SER A 130 -11.06 8.65 13.63
C SER A 130 -10.14 8.78 12.40
N PRO A 131 -9.30 9.81 12.28
CA PRO A 131 -8.39 9.92 11.13
C PRO A 131 -7.45 8.72 11.00
N VAL A 132 -7.05 8.12 12.11
CA VAL A 132 -6.18 6.93 12.15
C VAL A 132 -6.91 5.71 11.57
N ASP A 133 -8.15 5.49 11.97
CA ASP A 133 -8.95 4.34 11.49
C ASP A 133 -9.47 4.55 10.06
N ALA A 134 -9.80 5.79 9.68
CA ALA A 134 -10.17 6.12 8.31
C ALA A 134 -8.98 5.90 7.35
N ALA A 135 -7.76 6.30 7.74
CA ALA A 135 -6.55 6.02 6.97
C ALA A 135 -6.32 4.51 6.78
N LEU A 136 -6.48 3.72 7.85
CA LEU A 136 -6.42 2.26 7.79
C LEU A 136 -7.41 1.71 6.76
N ALA A 137 -8.69 2.07 6.88
CA ALA A 137 -9.74 1.52 6.02
C ALA A 137 -9.56 1.92 4.57
N ASN A 138 -9.31 3.20 4.30
CA ASN A 138 -9.06 3.71 2.95
C ASN A 138 -7.80 3.10 2.33
N GLY A 139 -6.73 2.87 3.12
CA GLY A 139 -5.53 2.18 2.65
C GLY A 139 -5.79 0.72 2.28
N VAL A 140 -6.54 -0.01 3.11
CA VAL A 140 -6.97 -1.38 2.77
C VAL A 140 -7.81 -1.39 1.49
N MET A 141 -8.74 -0.44 1.34
CA MET A 141 -9.58 -0.33 0.14
C MET A 141 -8.78 0.07 -1.11
N ALA A 142 -7.74 0.92 -0.96
CA ALA A 142 -6.88 1.31 -2.07
C ALA A 142 -6.12 0.14 -2.71
N HIS A 143 -5.76 -0.86 -1.90
CA HIS A 143 -5.08 -2.09 -2.34
C HIS A 143 -5.96 -3.33 -2.12
N ALA A 144 -7.28 -3.18 -2.29
CA ALA A 144 -8.21 -4.31 -2.16
C ALA A 144 -8.10 -5.32 -3.33
N ASP A 145 -7.45 -4.92 -4.39
CA ASP A 145 -7.10 -5.68 -5.57
C ASP A 145 -5.74 -5.23 -6.14
N GLU A 146 -5.50 -5.46 -7.42
CA GLU A 146 -4.28 -5.09 -8.13
C GLU A 146 -4.45 -3.80 -8.99
N THR A 147 -5.41 -2.93 -8.67
CA THR A 147 -5.77 -1.77 -9.51
C THR A 147 -4.83 -0.59 -9.32
N ASP A 148 -4.32 -0.37 -8.11
CA ASP A 148 -3.52 0.77 -7.69
C ASP A 148 -2.16 0.91 -8.39
N ASP A 149 -1.58 2.10 -8.29
CA ASP A 149 -0.31 2.47 -8.92
C ASP A 149 0.89 1.62 -8.45
N SER A 150 2.03 1.74 -9.11
CA SER A 150 3.25 1.04 -8.69
C SER A 150 4.52 1.78 -9.08
N HIS A 151 5.49 1.83 -8.15
CA HIS A 151 6.81 2.38 -8.37
C HIS A 151 7.84 1.26 -8.55
N ASN A 152 8.35 1.10 -9.78
CA ASN A 152 9.16 -0.06 -10.13
C ASN A 152 10.50 -0.12 -9.40
N ALA A 153 11.22 1.00 -9.25
CA ALA A 153 12.55 1.02 -8.64
C ALA A 153 12.53 0.70 -7.14
N SER A 154 11.45 1.04 -6.41
CA SER A 154 11.26 0.63 -5.02
C SER A 154 10.43 -0.65 -4.88
N ARG A 155 9.74 -1.06 -5.95
CA ARG A 155 8.78 -2.16 -5.94
C ARG A 155 7.69 -1.99 -4.88
N THR A 156 7.10 -0.79 -4.83
CA THR A 156 6.04 -0.42 -3.88
C THR A 156 4.84 0.19 -4.58
N HIS A 157 3.76 0.44 -3.83
CA HIS A 157 2.50 1.00 -4.29
C HIS A 157 2.22 2.32 -3.52
N PRO A 158 2.83 3.45 -3.95
CA PRO A 158 2.83 4.66 -3.14
C PRO A 158 1.45 5.25 -2.88
N GLY A 159 0.61 5.33 -3.91
CA GLY A 159 -0.71 5.95 -3.80
C GLY A 159 -1.55 5.35 -2.70
N ALA A 160 -1.56 4.02 -2.59
CA ALA A 160 -2.39 3.28 -1.64
C ALA A 160 -2.12 3.61 -0.16
N GLY A 161 -0.88 3.99 0.19
CA GLY A 161 -0.55 4.42 1.56
C GLY A 161 -0.63 5.93 1.75
N VAL A 162 -0.22 6.71 0.75
CA VAL A 162 -0.05 8.17 0.84
C VAL A 162 -1.38 8.91 0.77
N VAL A 163 -2.23 8.60 -0.22
CA VAL A 163 -3.50 9.34 -0.42
C VAL A 163 -4.47 9.15 0.75
N PRO A 164 -4.69 7.93 1.29
CA PRO A 164 -5.50 7.73 2.49
C PRO A 164 -5.00 8.51 3.70
N ALA A 165 -3.68 8.55 3.93
CA ALA A 165 -3.08 9.28 5.04
C ALA A 165 -3.25 10.80 4.88
N ALA A 166 -2.99 11.32 3.67
CA ALA A 166 -3.20 12.74 3.36
C ALA A 166 -4.66 13.16 3.56
N LEU A 167 -5.61 12.35 3.06
CA LEU A 167 -7.03 12.64 3.15
C LEU A 167 -7.52 12.63 4.60
N ALA A 168 -7.13 11.62 5.39
CA ALA A 168 -7.49 11.53 6.80
C ALA A 168 -6.95 12.72 7.62
N ALA A 169 -5.71 13.13 7.35
CA ALA A 169 -5.13 14.34 7.97
C ALA A 169 -5.85 15.62 7.52
N ALA A 170 -6.22 15.73 6.23
CA ALA A 170 -6.95 16.88 5.68
C ALA A 170 -8.38 16.96 6.22
N ASP A 171 -9.07 15.82 6.39
CA ASP A 171 -10.39 15.79 7.03
C ASP A 171 -10.35 16.27 8.48
N GLN A 172 -9.26 15.97 9.21
CA GLN A 172 -9.07 16.38 10.59
C GLN A 172 -8.66 17.86 10.73
N LEU A 173 -7.67 18.29 9.94
CA LEU A 173 -6.98 19.57 10.15
C LEU A 173 -7.41 20.67 9.17
N GLY A 174 -7.97 20.28 8.03
CA GLY A 174 -8.32 21.18 6.92
C GLY A 174 -7.09 21.63 6.13
N CYS A 175 -7.24 21.72 4.81
CA CYS A 175 -6.30 22.38 3.91
C CYS A 175 -6.98 22.68 2.57
N ASP A 176 -6.41 23.60 1.79
CA ASP A 176 -6.82 23.81 0.40
C ASP A 176 -6.31 22.69 -0.52
N GLY A 177 -6.93 22.56 -1.70
CA GLY A 177 -6.61 21.51 -2.63
C GLY A 177 -5.20 21.60 -3.21
N ALA A 178 -4.65 22.80 -3.36
CA ALA A 178 -3.27 22.97 -3.83
C ALA A 178 -2.25 22.47 -2.79
N HIS A 179 -2.48 22.72 -1.49
CA HIS A 179 -1.67 22.17 -0.43
C HIS A 179 -1.82 20.64 -0.35
N PHE A 180 -3.06 20.13 -0.46
CA PHE A 180 -3.33 18.70 -0.46
C PHE A 180 -2.56 17.97 -1.57
N LEU A 181 -2.60 18.47 -2.81
CA LEU A 181 -1.87 17.87 -3.93
C LEU A 181 -0.35 17.85 -3.69
N ARG A 182 0.20 18.95 -3.15
CA ARG A 182 1.63 19.02 -2.77
C ARG A 182 1.99 18.05 -1.66
N ALA A 183 1.10 17.86 -0.69
CA ALA A 183 1.30 16.88 0.38
C ALA A 183 1.30 15.45 -0.15
N VAL A 184 0.42 15.12 -1.10
CA VAL A 184 0.43 13.83 -1.79
C VAL A 184 1.75 13.62 -2.53
N ALA A 185 2.19 14.57 -3.36
CA ALA A 185 3.48 14.47 -4.07
C ALA A 185 4.67 14.31 -3.11
N LEU A 186 4.67 15.02 -1.98
CA LEU A 186 5.69 14.86 -0.93
C LEU A 186 5.70 13.45 -0.35
N GLY A 187 4.53 12.87 -0.11
CA GLY A 187 4.42 11.52 0.43
C GLY A 187 5.05 10.48 -0.51
N TYR A 188 4.80 10.59 -1.82
CA TYR A 188 5.47 9.76 -2.82
C TYR A 188 7.00 9.92 -2.73
N ASP A 189 7.49 11.15 -2.71
CA ASP A 189 8.92 11.43 -2.65
C ASP A 189 9.58 10.80 -1.41
N VAL A 190 9.06 11.08 -0.22
CA VAL A 190 9.69 10.64 1.03
C VAL A 190 9.62 9.13 1.20
N GLY A 191 8.44 8.54 1.01
CA GLY A 191 8.24 7.10 1.17
C GLY A 191 9.10 6.28 0.22
N VAL A 192 9.10 6.64 -1.07
CA VAL A 192 9.90 5.94 -2.09
C VAL A 192 11.39 6.11 -1.82
N ARG A 193 11.87 7.32 -1.50
CA ARG A 193 13.30 7.59 -1.20
C ARG A 193 13.82 6.80 -0.02
N VAL A 194 13.02 6.58 1.02
CA VAL A 194 13.42 5.72 2.14
C VAL A 194 13.66 4.29 1.66
N VAL A 195 12.77 3.73 0.85
CA VAL A 195 12.95 2.37 0.31
C VAL A 195 14.12 2.31 -0.69
N LEU A 196 14.31 3.33 -1.53
CA LEU A 196 15.49 3.43 -2.41
C LEU A 196 16.79 3.47 -1.60
N ALA A 197 16.81 4.19 -0.48
CA ALA A 197 17.96 4.23 0.43
C ALA A 197 18.23 2.88 1.09
N MET A 198 17.20 2.06 1.33
CA MET A 198 17.33 0.69 1.86
C MET A 198 17.91 -0.30 0.83
N GLY A 199 17.94 0.04 -0.46
CA GLY A 199 18.39 -0.81 -1.55
C GLY A 199 17.34 -1.01 -2.66
N GLY A 200 16.19 -0.36 -2.55
CA GLY A 200 15.16 -0.31 -3.60
C GLY A 200 14.62 -1.70 -3.98
N TYR A 201 14.68 -1.99 -5.28
CA TYR A 201 14.16 -3.25 -5.83
C TYR A 201 14.78 -4.50 -5.20
N GLU A 202 16.09 -4.51 -4.99
CA GLU A 202 16.83 -5.64 -4.42
C GLU A 202 16.42 -5.89 -2.97
N PHE A 203 16.35 -4.84 -2.15
CA PHE A 203 15.84 -4.95 -0.78
C PHE A 203 14.43 -5.53 -0.74
N SER A 204 13.53 -5.02 -1.59
CA SER A 204 12.14 -5.48 -1.66
C SER A 204 11.99 -6.91 -2.16
N TYR A 205 12.97 -7.42 -2.90
CA TYR A 205 12.97 -8.78 -3.42
C TYR A 205 13.52 -9.79 -2.40
N ASP A 206 14.64 -9.46 -1.76
CA ASP A 206 15.42 -10.38 -0.93
C ASP A 206 15.04 -10.33 0.56
N SER A 207 14.46 -9.22 1.02
CA SER A 207 14.10 -9.04 2.42
C SER A 207 12.83 -9.81 2.80
N SER A 208 12.76 -10.26 4.05
CA SER A 208 11.52 -10.70 4.69
C SER A 208 10.66 -9.54 5.22
N HIS A 209 11.20 -8.31 5.21
CA HIS A 209 10.43 -7.10 5.52
C HIS A 209 9.59 -6.66 4.33
N ALA A 210 8.38 -6.19 4.60
CA ALA A 210 7.49 -5.66 3.57
C ALA A 210 7.87 -4.21 3.25
N ALA A 211 8.64 -3.99 2.18
CA ALA A 211 9.01 -2.66 1.70
C ALA A 211 7.78 -1.76 1.46
N HIS A 212 6.64 -2.35 1.09
CA HIS A 212 5.38 -1.66 0.86
C HIS A 212 4.89 -0.93 2.12
N SER A 213 4.86 -1.60 3.28
CA SER A 213 4.43 -0.97 4.54
C SER A 213 5.41 0.11 4.99
N ILE A 214 6.72 -0.12 4.85
CA ILE A 214 7.75 0.88 5.17
C ILE A 214 7.56 2.14 4.31
N MET A 215 7.42 1.99 3.00
CA MET A 215 7.12 3.11 2.10
C MET A 215 5.86 3.85 2.54
N SER A 216 4.78 3.10 2.81
CA SER A 216 3.48 3.68 3.18
C SER A 216 3.52 4.42 4.52
N VAL A 217 4.25 3.93 5.53
CA VAL A 217 4.44 4.61 6.81
C VAL A 217 5.15 5.96 6.62
N PHE A 218 6.33 5.96 5.97
CA PHE A 218 7.10 7.18 5.78
C PHE A 218 6.42 8.15 4.81
N GLY A 219 5.83 7.65 3.73
CA GLY A 219 5.09 8.46 2.76
C GLY A 219 3.82 9.06 3.36
N GLY A 220 3.04 8.25 4.06
CA GLY A 220 1.84 8.70 4.77
C GLY A 220 2.16 9.72 5.86
N ALA A 221 3.24 9.50 6.65
CA ALA A 221 3.71 10.45 7.65
C ALA A 221 4.10 11.80 7.01
N ALA A 222 4.87 11.77 5.91
CA ALA A 222 5.30 13.00 5.23
C ALA A 222 4.11 13.80 4.69
N ALA A 223 3.13 13.13 4.08
CA ALA A 223 1.91 13.77 3.60
C ALA A 223 1.07 14.36 4.75
N ALA A 224 0.79 13.57 5.79
CA ALA A 224 0.04 14.01 6.96
C ALA A 224 0.77 15.13 7.74
N GLY A 225 2.10 15.04 7.88
CA GLY A 225 2.93 16.07 8.52
C GLY A 225 2.95 17.39 7.75
N SER A 226 2.92 17.34 6.41
CA SER A 226 2.75 18.52 5.56
C SER A 226 1.38 19.19 5.82
N ILE A 227 0.30 18.39 5.83
CA ILE A 227 -1.06 18.89 6.15
C ILE A 227 -1.09 19.53 7.55
N ALA A 228 -0.43 18.91 8.53
CA ALA A 228 -0.29 19.42 9.89
C ALA A 228 0.64 20.65 9.99
N LYS A 229 1.29 21.06 8.89
CA LYS A 229 2.23 22.19 8.80
C LYS A 229 3.39 22.09 9.80
N LEU A 230 3.92 20.88 10.00
CA LEU A 230 5.03 20.64 10.91
C LEU A 230 6.27 21.42 10.44
N ASP A 231 6.98 22.02 11.39
CA ASP A 231 8.27 22.68 11.13
C ASP A 231 9.39 21.67 10.88
N PRO A 232 10.61 22.08 10.44
CA PRO A 232 11.67 21.13 10.12
C PRO A 232 12.09 20.24 11.31
N LYS A 233 12.02 20.73 12.54
CA LYS A 233 12.35 19.97 13.74
C LYS A 233 11.25 18.93 14.03
N GLN A 234 10.01 19.35 13.95
CA GLN A 234 8.84 18.47 14.09
C GLN A 234 8.81 17.38 13.00
N MET A 235 9.20 17.71 11.75
CA MET A 235 9.33 16.71 10.67
C MET A 235 10.36 15.64 11.03
N ARG A 236 11.48 15.97 11.69
CA ARG A 236 12.46 14.97 12.14
C ARG A 236 11.86 14.03 13.19
N TRP A 237 11.19 14.59 14.19
CA TRP A 237 10.53 13.81 15.23
C TRP A 237 9.42 12.90 14.67
N MET A 238 8.69 13.37 13.67
CA MET A 238 7.69 12.58 12.97
C MET A 238 8.33 11.39 12.22
N LEU A 239 9.48 11.61 11.56
CA LEU A 239 10.22 10.52 10.91
C LEU A 239 10.73 9.48 11.92
N ASP A 240 11.09 9.90 13.16
CA ASP A 240 11.41 8.98 14.24
C ASP A 240 10.20 8.10 14.58
N TYR A 241 9.02 8.68 14.85
CA TYR A 241 7.80 7.90 15.11
C TYR A 241 7.36 7.04 13.92
N ALA A 242 7.61 7.46 12.69
CA ALA A 242 7.39 6.63 11.51
C ALA A 242 8.34 5.42 11.50
N ALA A 243 9.61 5.62 11.83
CA ALA A 243 10.60 4.54 11.93
C ALA A 243 10.24 3.53 13.04
N GLN A 244 9.82 3.99 14.22
CA GLN A 244 9.41 3.12 15.33
C GLN A 244 8.19 2.24 15.00
N GLN A 245 7.33 2.69 14.09
CA GLN A 245 6.15 1.94 13.63
C GLN A 245 6.42 1.14 12.35
N SER A 246 7.61 1.28 11.75
CA SER A 246 7.97 0.56 10.52
C SER A 246 8.05 -0.93 10.77
N SER A 247 7.16 -1.69 10.15
CA SER A 247 7.08 -3.14 10.31
C SER A 247 6.43 -3.78 9.06
N GLY A 248 5.96 -4.98 9.19
CA GLY A 248 5.35 -5.75 8.12
C GLY A 248 6.28 -6.82 7.57
N LEU A 249 5.71 -7.98 7.27
CA LEU A 249 6.41 -9.15 6.76
C LEU A 249 5.86 -9.55 5.39
N VAL A 250 6.68 -10.18 4.56
CA VAL A 250 6.26 -10.72 3.26
C VAL A 250 5.42 -12.02 3.38
N ALA A 251 4.93 -12.35 4.58
CA ALA A 251 4.02 -13.47 4.83
C ALA A 251 2.73 -13.40 4.00
N TRP A 252 2.30 -12.19 3.62
CA TRP A 252 1.20 -11.90 2.72
C TRP A 252 1.30 -12.63 1.36
N ARG A 253 2.48 -13.11 0.94
CA ARG A 253 2.64 -13.95 -0.26
C ARG A 253 1.82 -15.24 -0.19
N ARG A 254 1.37 -15.64 1.00
CA ARG A 254 0.54 -16.81 1.27
C ARG A 254 -0.94 -16.45 1.49
N ASP A 255 -1.28 -15.18 1.47
CA ASP A 255 -2.66 -14.71 1.56
C ASP A 255 -3.46 -15.17 0.32
N LYS A 256 -4.65 -15.73 0.57
CA LYS A 256 -5.54 -16.25 -0.47
C LYS A 256 -6.71 -15.32 -0.77
N ASP A 257 -7.01 -14.42 0.16
CA ASP A 257 -8.21 -13.57 0.13
C ASP A 257 -7.86 -12.09 -0.08
N HIS A 258 -6.57 -11.78 -0.30
CA HIS A 258 -6.03 -10.43 -0.49
C HIS A 258 -6.22 -9.48 0.71
N ILE A 259 -6.73 -9.97 1.85
CA ILE A 259 -7.04 -9.14 3.03
C ILE A 259 -5.76 -8.77 3.80
N GLU A 260 -4.91 -9.77 4.13
CA GLU A 260 -3.62 -9.50 4.80
C GLU A 260 -2.71 -8.66 3.89
N LYS A 261 -2.69 -8.96 2.60
CA LYS A 261 -1.90 -8.22 1.63
C LYS A 261 -2.31 -6.74 1.59
N ALA A 262 -3.59 -6.43 1.47
CA ALA A 262 -4.12 -5.07 1.47
C ALA A 262 -3.77 -4.32 2.77
N PHE A 263 -3.87 -4.99 3.92
CA PHE A 263 -3.46 -4.44 5.20
C PHE A 263 -1.96 -4.09 5.21
N VAL A 264 -1.08 -5.02 4.80
CA VAL A 264 0.38 -4.84 4.85
C VAL A 264 0.85 -3.83 3.81
N PHE A 265 0.27 -3.83 2.61
CA PHE A 265 0.72 -2.93 1.52
C PHE A 265 0.39 -1.47 1.81
N ALA A 266 -0.78 -1.20 2.39
CA ALA A 266 -1.27 0.16 2.49
C ALA A 266 -1.93 0.49 3.83
N GLY A 267 -2.88 -0.32 4.30
CA GLY A 267 -3.72 0.04 5.43
C GLY A 267 -2.95 0.35 6.70
N MET A 268 -2.02 -0.56 7.11
CA MET A 268 -1.22 -0.34 8.32
C MET A 268 -0.30 0.87 8.15
N GLY A 269 0.34 1.03 6.98
CA GLY A 269 1.27 2.14 6.77
C GLY A 269 0.58 3.50 6.73
N ALA A 270 -0.60 3.60 6.12
CA ALA A 270 -1.41 4.82 6.15
C ALA A 270 -1.82 5.21 7.59
N ARG A 271 -2.31 4.23 8.37
CA ARG A 271 -2.64 4.39 9.79
C ARG A 271 -1.45 4.91 10.60
N ASP A 272 -0.31 4.23 10.47
CA ASP A 272 0.89 4.50 11.26
C ASP A 272 1.53 5.84 10.87
N GLY A 273 1.48 6.20 9.59
CA GLY A 273 1.91 7.51 9.10
C GLY A 273 1.08 8.67 9.67
N VAL A 274 -0.25 8.55 9.65
CA VAL A 274 -1.14 9.53 10.30
C VAL A 274 -0.88 9.62 11.80
N THR A 275 -0.69 8.46 12.45
CA THR A 275 -0.39 8.42 13.89
C THR A 275 0.89 9.18 14.20
N ALA A 276 1.99 8.95 13.45
CA ALA A 276 3.26 9.65 13.63
C ALA A 276 3.11 11.18 13.52
N ALA A 277 2.38 11.65 12.50
CA ALA A 277 2.15 13.08 12.30
C ALA A 277 1.31 13.70 13.41
N LEU A 278 0.22 13.05 13.83
CA LEU A 278 -0.68 13.56 14.86
C LEU A 278 -0.06 13.54 16.25
N LEU A 279 0.79 12.56 16.60
CA LEU A 279 1.55 12.57 17.85
C LEU A 279 2.39 13.84 17.97
N VAL A 280 3.18 14.15 16.93
CA VAL A 280 4.05 15.33 16.94
C VAL A 280 3.23 16.62 16.87
N HIS A 281 2.16 16.67 16.07
CA HIS A 281 1.24 17.81 16.05
C HIS A 281 0.61 18.07 17.43
N SER A 282 0.42 17.03 18.24
CA SER A 282 -0.10 17.12 19.62
C SER A 282 0.99 17.45 20.65
N GLY A 283 2.21 17.77 20.24
CA GLY A 283 3.28 18.23 21.11
C GLY A 283 4.28 17.16 21.57
N TRP A 284 4.24 15.95 20.99
CA TRP A 284 5.25 14.93 21.28
C TRP A 284 6.57 15.29 20.59
N ASN A 285 7.67 15.05 21.28
CA ASN A 285 9.03 15.17 20.75
C ASN A 285 9.63 13.79 20.48
N GLY A 286 10.73 13.74 19.73
CA GLY A 286 11.42 12.52 19.37
C GLY A 286 12.90 12.74 19.14
N VAL A 287 13.58 11.76 18.55
CA VAL A 287 14.99 11.83 18.18
C VAL A 287 15.17 12.74 16.96
N ASP A 288 16.20 13.57 16.97
CA ASP A 288 16.45 14.55 15.89
C ASP A 288 16.98 13.91 14.60
N ASP A 289 17.54 12.68 14.65
CA ASP A 289 18.01 11.96 13.46
C ASP A 289 17.90 10.45 13.65
N ILE A 290 16.87 9.85 13.09
CA ILE A 290 16.64 8.40 13.12
C ILE A 290 17.45 7.65 12.04
N PHE A 291 18.02 8.34 11.06
CA PHE A 291 18.74 7.73 9.93
C PHE A 291 20.25 7.65 10.12
N THR A 292 20.80 8.37 11.12
CA THR A 292 22.24 8.37 11.43
C THR A 292 22.50 8.25 12.93
N GLY A 293 23.75 8.06 13.31
CA GLY A 293 24.13 7.81 14.70
C GLY A 293 24.04 6.34 15.10
N ASP A 294 24.08 6.08 16.41
CA ASP A 294 23.94 4.74 16.97
C ASP A 294 22.46 4.31 16.96
N ASP A 295 22.18 3.02 16.85
CA ASP A 295 20.84 2.42 16.92
C ASP A 295 19.82 3.04 15.93
N ASN A 296 20.30 3.40 14.71
CA ASN A 296 19.46 4.04 13.70
C ASN A 296 18.66 3.04 12.86
N PHE A 297 17.65 3.56 12.15
CA PHE A 297 16.74 2.80 11.30
C PHE A 297 17.46 1.91 10.27
N PHE A 298 18.48 2.44 9.58
CA PHE A 298 19.18 1.66 8.56
C PHE A 298 20.03 0.53 9.14
N GLN A 299 20.59 0.69 10.36
CA GLN A 299 21.28 -0.41 11.03
C GLN A 299 20.32 -1.56 11.34
N ALA A 300 19.08 -1.25 11.75
CA ALA A 300 18.08 -2.25 12.07
C ALA A 300 17.54 -2.97 10.85
N TYR A 301 17.26 -2.24 9.75
CA TYR A 301 16.49 -2.77 8.61
C TYR A 301 17.33 -3.02 7.36
N ALA A 302 18.34 -2.22 7.09
CA ALA A 302 19.13 -2.26 5.86
C ALA A 302 20.60 -1.88 6.11
N PRO A 303 21.42 -2.76 6.67
CA PRO A 303 22.80 -2.43 7.03
C PRO A 303 23.69 -1.95 5.85
N LYS A 304 23.28 -2.27 4.61
CA LYS A 304 23.95 -1.83 3.36
C LYS A 304 23.26 -0.62 2.73
N ALA A 305 22.55 0.20 3.51
CA ALA A 305 21.79 1.34 3.00
C ALA A 305 22.64 2.35 2.25
N GLN A 306 22.08 2.89 1.18
CA GLN A 306 22.60 3.99 0.34
C GLN A 306 21.93 5.29 0.79
N ARG A 307 22.39 5.85 1.90
CA ARG A 307 21.73 6.99 2.57
C ARG A 307 21.62 8.25 1.71
N GLU A 308 22.51 8.43 0.75
CA GLU A 308 22.52 9.52 -0.24
C GLU A 308 21.23 9.54 -1.08
N LYS A 309 20.56 8.39 -1.27
CA LYS A 309 19.29 8.30 -2.01
C LYS A 309 18.16 9.08 -1.34
N LEU A 310 18.23 9.32 -0.03
CA LEU A 310 17.24 10.15 0.68
C LEU A 310 17.13 11.56 0.10
N ILE A 311 18.24 12.12 -0.35
CA ILE A 311 18.33 13.52 -0.78
C ILE A 311 18.80 13.70 -2.22
N GLU A 312 19.02 12.61 -2.96
CA GLU A 312 19.49 12.66 -4.36
C GLU A 312 18.49 13.44 -5.23
N LYS A 313 18.92 14.55 -5.83
CA LYS A 313 18.08 15.45 -6.65
C LYS A 313 16.77 15.86 -5.92
N LEU A 314 16.86 16.15 -4.63
CA LEU A 314 15.72 16.54 -3.80
C LEU A 314 15.15 17.88 -4.29
N GLY A 315 13.86 17.90 -4.64
CA GLY A 315 13.20 19.06 -5.23
C GLY A 315 13.41 19.25 -6.75
N GLU A 316 14.16 18.36 -7.40
CA GLU A 316 14.35 18.31 -8.86
C GLU A 316 13.70 17.06 -9.48
N ARG A 317 13.84 15.91 -8.80
CA ARG A 317 13.24 14.63 -9.19
C ARG A 317 12.08 14.33 -8.26
N TYR A 318 10.92 14.13 -8.82
CA TYR A 318 9.68 13.80 -8.12
C TYR A 318 9.30 12.34 -8.38
N GLU A 319 9.21 11.53 -7.33
CA GLU A 319 8.95 10.09 -7.47
C GLU A 319 7.51 9.81 -7.96
N VAL A 320 6.58 10.75 -7.76
CA VAL A 320 5.24 10.66 -8.35
C VAL A 320 5.26 10.63 -9.89
N ALA A 321 6.20 11.33 -10.52
CA ALA A 321 6.38 11.31 -11.97
C ALA A 321 7.10 10.05 -12.48
N LEU A 322 7.68 9.26 -11.56
CA LEU A 322 8.37 8.00 -11.85
C LEU A 322 7.56 6.77 -11.41
N THR A 323 6.28 6.98 -11.07
CA THR A 323 5.35 5.93 -10.67
C THR A 323 4.44 5.57 -11.84
N ASP A 324 4.15 4.28 -12.02
CA ASP A 324 3.34 3.75 -13.11
C ASP A 324 1.86 3.65 -12.68
N ILE A 325 0.93 3.98 -13.57
CA ILE A 325 -0.51 3.71 -13.41
C ILE A 325 -0.85 2.48 -14.24
N LYS A 326 -1.38 1.43 -13.62
CA LYS A 326 -1.80 0.22 -14.34
C LYS A 326 -3.01 0.53 -15.23
N LYS A 327 -2.92 0.17 -16.52
CA LYS A 327 -4.04 0.33 -17.45
C LYS A 327 -5.18 -0.63 -17.12
N TRP A 328 -4.84 -1.87 -16.85
CA TRP A 328 -5.79 -2.95 -16.58
C TRP A 328 -5.86 -3.20 -15.06
N THR A 329 -7.04 -3.50 -14.56
CA THR A 329 -7.29 -3.80 -13.14
C THR A 329 -6.92 -5.23 -12.79
N VAL A 330 -5.69 -5.61 -13.09
CA VAL A 330 -5.16 -6.97 -12.95
C VAL A 330 -3.73 -6.96 -12.43
N GLY A 331 -3.26 -8.11 -11.95
CA GLY A 331 -1.89 -8.30 -11.48
C GLY A 331 -0.86 -7.84 -12.51
N SER A 332 0.20 -7.23 -12.00
CA SER A 332 1.25 -6.63 -12.82
C SER A 332 1.84 -7.52 -13.93
N PRO A 333 2.01 -8.86 -13.75
CA PRO A 333 2.49 -9.71 -14.84
C PRO A 333 1.51 -9.88 -16.00
N ILE A 334 0.21 -9.60 -15.80
CA ILE A 334 -0.82 -9.74 -16.83
C ILE A 334 -0.94 -8.48 -17.69
N GLN A 335 -0.42 -7.33 -17.25
CA GLN A 335 -0.52 -6.06 -17.97
C GLN A 335 0.01 -6.14 -19.42
N ALA A 336 1.26 -6.61 -19.58
CA ALA A 336 1.89 -6.75 -20.90
C ALA A 336 1.15 -7.74 -21.82
N PRO A 337 0.73 -8.94 -21.37
CA PRO A 337 -0.13 -9.83 -22.14
C PRO A 337 -1.41 -9.18 -22.64
N LEU A 338 -2.15 -8.46 -21.80
CA LEU A 338 -3.39 -7.79 -22.21
C LEU A 338 -3.12 -6.66 -23.21
N ASP A 339 -2.05 -5.88 -23.03
CA ASP A 339 -1.61 -4.91 -24.03
C ASP A 339 -1.31 -5.56 -25.39
N GLY A 340 -0.65 -6.72 -25.36
CA GLY A 340 -0.36 -7.50 -26.59
C GLY A 340 -1.62 -7.94 -27.30
N VAL A 341 -2.61 -8.47 -26.59
CA VAL A 341 -3.91 -8.83 -27.17
C VAL A 341 -4.66 -7.61 -27.69
N ASP A 342 -4.72 -6.50 -26.93
CA ASP A 342 -5.34 -5.24 -27.34
C ASP A 342 -4.72 -4.69 -28.63
N LEU A 343 -3.38 -4.68 -28.71
CA LEU A 343 -2.65 -4.23 -29.92
C LEU A 343 -2.93 -5.11 -31.13
N ILE A 344 -2.98 -6.45 -30.96
CA ILE A 344 -3.31 -7.38 -32.04
C ILE A 344 -4.75 -7.13 -32.52
N LEU A 345 -5.72 -7.02 -31.61
CA LEU A 345 -7.13 -6.79 -31.94
C LEU A 345 -7.35 -5.47 -32.69
N ARG A 346 -6.60 -4.41 -32.33
CA ARG A 346 -6.68 -3.12 -33.00
C ARG A 346 -6.09 -3.16 -34.41
N LYS A 347 -5.01 -3.90 -34.64
CA LYS A 347 -4.35 -4.05 -35.93
C LYS A 347 -5.10 -5.01 -36.87
N HIS A 348 -5.64 -6.07 -36.28
CA HIS A 348 -6.28 -7.18 -36.99
C HIS A 348 -7.54 -7.62 -36.22
N PRO A 349 -8.68 -6.96 -36.44
CA PRO A 349 -9.94 -7.34 -35.77
C PRO A 349 -10.37 -8.76 -36.10
N PHE A 350 -10.69 -9.56 -35.10
CA PHE A 350 -11.24 -10.93 -35.22
C PHE A 350 -12.17 -11.24 -34.04
N GLU A 351 -12.99 -12.26 -34.19
CA GLU A 351 -13.86 -12.76 -33.10
C GLU A 351 -13.20 -13.90 -32.34
N ALA A 352 -13.52 -14.05 -31.03
CA ALA A 352 -12.97 -15.09 -30.18
C ALA A 352 -13.13 -16.50 -30.78
N ALA A 353 -14.27 -16.75 -31.45
CA ALA A 353 -14.55 -18.02 -32.11
C ALA A 353 -13.55 -18.37 -33.23
N GLN A 354 -12.88 -17.36 -33.85
CA GLN A 354 -11.88 -17.56 -34.88
C GLN A 354 -10.50 -17.94 -34.32
N VAL A 355 -10.29 -17.78 -33.00
CA VAL A 355 -9.04 -18.11 -32.35
C VAL A 355 -8.91 -19.64 -32.20
N ARG A 356 -7.83 -20.20 -32.73
CA ARG A 356 -7.44 -21.61 -32.57
C ARG A 356 -6.54 -21.80 -31.34
N ARG A 357 -5.53 -20.94 -31.17
CA ARG A 357 -4.55 -21.02 -30.10
C ARG A 357 -3.98 -19.65 -29.76
N VAL A 358 -3.65 -19.46 -28.48
CA VAL A 358 -2.89 -18.30 -27.98
C VAL A 358 -1.73 -18.81 -27.15
N ASP A 359 -0.50 -18.38 -27.47
CA ASP A 359 0.69 -18.60 -26.66
C ASP A 359 1.16 -17.28 -26.09
N VAL A 360 1.23 -17.22 -24.76
CA VAL A 360 1.71 -16.03 -24.03
C VAL A 360 3.02 -16.37 -23.35
N HIS A 361 4.09 -15.67 -23.74
CA HIS A 361 5.42 -15.84 -23.17
C HIS A 361 5.67 -14.82 -22.08
N LEU A 362 6.09 -15.27 -20.90
CA LEU A 362 6.53 -14.45 -19.77
C LEU A 362 7.82 -15.02 -19.16
N ALA A 363 8.61 -14.15 -18.52
CA ALA A 363 9.72 -14.58 -17.67
C ALA A 363 9.19 -15.52 -16.57
N PRO A 364 9.90 -16.63 -16.24
CA PRO A 364 9.43 -17.66 -15.29
C PRO A 364 8.95 -17.12 -13.95
N ALA A 365 9.68 -16.17 -13.38
CA ALA A 365 9.29 -15.54 -12.11
C ALA A 365 7.96 -14.77 -12.18
N SER A 366 7.63 -14.22 -13.35
CA SER A 366 6.34 -13.54 -13.60
C SER A 366 5.23 -14.54 -13.91
N ALA A 367 5.53 -15.55 -14.72
CA ALA A 367 4.59 -16.62 -15.11
C ALA A 367 4.07 -17.39 -13.89
N ALA A 368 4.95 -17.78 -12.97
CA ALA A 368 4.60 -18.53 -11.77
C ALA A 368 3.59 -17.82 -10.85
N VAL A 369 3.52 -16.48 -10.92
CA VAL A 369 2.57 -15.69 -10.11
C VAL A 369 1.15 -15.79 -10.65
N VAL A 370 0.97 -15.94 -11.98
CA VAL A 370 -0.33 -15.74 -12.66
C VAL A 370 -0.84 -16.99 -13.40
N ASP A 371 -0.10 -18.10 -13.30
CA ASP A 371 -0.45 -19.33 -14.02
C ASP A 371 -1.64 -20.04 -13.36
N ASN A 372 -2.75 -20.13 -14.08
CA ASN A 372 -3.97 -20.86 -13.72
C ASN A 372 -4.45 -20.62 -12.28
N ARG A 373 -4.38 -19.36 -11.83
CA ARG A 373 -4.81 -18.99 -10.47
C ARG A 373 -6.33 -19.08 -10.30
N ASP A 374 -6.75 -19.21 -9.04
CA ASP A 374 -8.16 -19.30 -8.62
C ASP A 374 -8.81 -17.93 -8.35
N MET A 375 -8.14 -16.84 -8.71
CA MET A 375 -8.64 -15.47 -8.67
C MET A 375 -8.59 -14.88 -10.07
N PRO A 376 -9.68 -14.24 -10.56
CA PRO A 376 -9.77 -13.76 -11.95
C PRO A 376 -8.66 -12.79 -12.31
N ASP A 377 -8.46 -11.73 -11.52
CA ASP A 377 -7.53 -10.61 -11.73
C ASP A 377 -6.06 -11.01 -11.72
N ILE A 378 -5.72 -12.18 -11.16
CA ILE A 378 -4.36 -12.74 -11.17
C ILE A 378 -4.25 -14.04 -11.94
N CYS A 379 -5.27 -14.42 -12.73
CA CYS A 379 -5.25 -15.60 -13.61
C CYS A 379 -5.06 -15.17 -15.07
N LEU A 380 -3.86 -15.34 -15.61
CA LEU A 380 -3.52 -14.92 -16.97
C LEU A 380 -4.45 -15.53 -18.02
N GLN A 381 -4.65 -16.86 -17.98
CA GLN A 381 -5.46 -17.56 -18.98
C GLN A 381 -6.91 -17.10 -18.95
N HIS A 382 -7.44 -16.80 -17.76
CA HIS A 382 -8.79 -16.26 -17.61
C HIS A 382 -8.89 -14.85 -18.20
N MET A 383 -7.98 -13.94 -17.84
CA MET A 383 -8.06 -12.54 -18.29
C MET A 383 -7.79 -12.39 -19.79
N VAL A 384 -6.93 -13.23 -20.37
CA VAL A 384 -6.77 -13.27 -21.83
C VAL A 384 -8.04 -13.79 -22.51
N ALA A 385 -8.72 -14.80 -21.94
CA ALA A 385 -10.00 -15.27 -22.48
C ALA A 385 -11.08 -14.17 -22.42
N VAL A 386 -11.16 -13.44 -21.29
CA VAL A 386 -12.06 -12.27 -21.14
C VAL A 386 -11.75 -11.21 -22.19
N MET A 387 -10.47 -10.86 -22.39
CA MET A 387 -10.05 -9.87 -23.41
C MET A 387 -10.45 -10.30 -24.84
N LEU A 388 -10.37 -11.59 -25.17
CA LEU A 388 -10.82 -12.09 -26.47
C LEU A 388 -12.33 -11.99 -26.66
N LEU A 389 -13.10 -12.26 -25.62
CA LEU A 389 -14.57 -12.23 -25.64
C LEU A 389 -15.12 -10.80 -25.64
N ASP A 390 -14.65 -9.97 -24.72
CA ASP A 390 -15.21 -8.63 -24.44
C ASP A 390 -14.48 -7.52 -25.22
N LYS A 391 -13.33 -7.84 -25.85
CA LYS A 391 -12.42 -6.88 -26.49
C LYS A 391 -11.84 -5.84 -25.50
N THR A 392 -11.99 -6.07 -24.20
CA THR A 392 -11.49 -5.26 -23.09
C THR A 392 -11.36 -6.10 -21.81
N ALA A 393 -10.75 -5.54 -20.77
CA ALA A 393 -10.70 -6.12 -19.43
C ALA A 393 -11.17 -5.04 -18.44
N SER A 394 -12.48 -4.96 -18.19
CA SER A 394 -13.06 -4.01 -17.23
C SER A 394 -12.82 -4.45 -15.78
N PHE A 395 -12.98 -3.52 -14.83
CA PHE A 395 -12.96 -3.81 -13.39
C PHE A 395 -13.94 -4.92 -13.01
N HIS A 396 -15.18 -4.82 -13.48
CA HIS A 396 -16.19 -5.85 -13.23
C HIS A 396 -15.74 -7.24 -13.72
N ALA A 397 -15.23 -7.31 -14.95
CA ALA A 397 -14.78 -8.59 -15.53
C ALA A 397 -13.57 -9.19 -14.79
N ALA A 398 -12.67 -8.35 -14.27
CA ALA A 398 -11.52 -8.78 -13.47
C ALA A 398 -11.92 -9.32 -12.07
N HIS A 399 -13.13 -9.05 -11.59
CA HIS A 399 -13.63 -9.49 -10.28
C HIS A 399 -14.83 -10.45 -10.36
N ASP A 400 -15.28 -10.80 -11.57
CA ASP A 400 -16.37 -11.76 -11.78
C ASP A 400 -15.87 -13.21 -11.61
N LYS A 401 -15.75 -13.65 -10.34
CA LYS A 401 -15.33 -15.02 -10.03
C LYS A 401 -16.26 -16.09 -10.59
N PRO A 402 -17.61 -15.97 -10.58
CA PRO A 402 -18.52 -16.89 -11.27
C PRO A 402 -18.19 -17.10 -12.74
N ARG A 403 -17.75 -16.06 -13.45
CA ARG A 403 -17.35 -16.14 -14.86
C ARG A 403 -16.17 -17.08 -15.14
N MET A 404 -15.35 -17.36 -14.14
CA MET A 404 -14.27 -18.36 -14.28
C MET A 404 -14.78 -19.79 -14.58
N LEU A 405 -16.05 -20.05 -14.28
CA LEU A 405 -16.74 -21.33 -14.52
C LEU A 405 -17.71 -21.25 -15.72
N ASP A 406 -17.87 -20.08 -16.35
CA ASP A 406 -18.74 -19.92 -17.51
C ASP A 406 -18.24 -20.74 -18.70
N PRO A 407 -19.12 -21.51 -19.37
CA PRO A 407 -18.70 -22.39 -20.48
C PRO A 407 -18.07 -21.66 -21.67
N ALA A 408 -18.48 -20.41 -21.97
CA ALA A 408 -17.89 -19.63 -23.06
C ALA A 408 -16.46 -19.22 -22.69
N THR A 409 -16.27 -18.72 -21.46
CA THR A 409 -14.96 -18.34 -20.93
C THR A 409 -14.01 -19.53 -20.83
N LEU A 410 -14.50 -20.70 -20.37
CA LEU A 410 -13.69 -21.91 -20.29
C LEU A 410 -13.25 -22.43 -21.67
N ARG A 411 -14.10 -22.32 -22.70
CA ARG A 411 -13.71 -22.68 -24.08
C ARG A 411 -12.55 -21.82 -24.59
N GLU A 412 -12.60 -20.52 -24.37
CA GLU A 412 -11.52 -19.61 -24.79
C GLU A 412 -10.27 -19.84 -23.94
N ARG A 413 -10.42 -19.98 -22.62
CA ARG A 413 -9.32 -20.28 -21.70
C ARG A 413 -8.54 -21.54 -22.08
N ALA A 414 -9.22 -22.58 -22.57
CA ALA A 414 -8.60 -23.84 -23.01
C ALA A 414 -7.66 -23.69 -24.22
N LYS A 415 -7.78 -22.59 -24.99
CA LYS A 415 -6.92 -22.27 -26.13
C LYS A 415 -5.62 -21.57 -25.73
N ILE A 416 -5.50 -21.12 -24.46
CA ILE A 416 -4.44 -20.24 -24.00
C ILE A 416 -3.38 -21.01 -23.25
N THR A 417 -2.14 -20.93 -23.74
CA THR A 417 -0.96 -21.54 -23.14
C THR A 417 -0.04 -20.45 -22.59
N LEU A 418 0.33 -20.51 -21.32
CA LEU A 418 1.39 -19.70 -20.74
C LEU A 418 2.73 -20.41 -20.93
N VAL A 419 3.67 -19.74 -21.60
CA VAL A 419 5.02 -20.23 -21.88
C VAL A 419 6.00 -19.55 -20.94
N TYR A 420 6.75 -20.34 -20.18
CA TYR A 420 7.83 -19.88 -19.32
C TYR A 420 9.08 -19.66 -20.18
N ASP A 421 9.39 -18.41 -20.47
CA ASP A 421 10.44 -18.00 -21.41
C ASP A 421 11.65 -17.43 -20.66
N GLU A 422 12.72 -18.26 -20.56
CA GLU A 422 13.95 -17.90 -19.84
C GLU A 422 14.68 -16.70 -20.46
N GLU A 423 14.55 -16.46 -21.76
CA GLU A 423 15.19 -15.31 -22.41
C GLU A 423 14.61 -13.99 -21.92
N LEU A 424 13.34 -13.97 -21.49
CA LEU A 424 12.70 -12.78 -20.94
C LEU A 424 13.18 -12.47 -19.52
N THR A 425 13.80 -13.41 -18.81
CA THR A 425 14.41 -13.17 -17.48
C THR A 425 15.51 -12.12 -17.54
N LYS A 426 16.26 -12.05 -18.64
CA LYS A 426 17.34 -11.07 -18.85
C LYS A 426 16.84 -9.62 -18.93
N LEU A 427 15.55 -9.43 -19.11
CA LEU A 427 14.93 -8.12 -19.27
C LEU A 427 14.31 -7.58 -17.97
N LEU A 428 14.24 -8.38 -16.92
CA LEU A 428 13.75 -7.94 -15.62
C LEU A 428 14.62 -6.80 -15.06
N PRO A 429 14.05 -5.80 -14.39
CA PRO A 429 12.67 -5.68 -13.93
C PRO A 429 11.66 -5.20 -15.00
N VAL A 430 12.09 -4.95 -16.24
CA VAL A 430 11.18 -4.55 -17.33
C VAL A 430 10.25 -5.71 -17.65
N ARG A 431 8.94 -5.48 -17.59
CA ARG A 431 7.92 -6.49 -17.88
C ARG A 431 7.69 -6.56 -19.38
N VAL A 432 8.16 -7.64 -19.98
CA VAL A 432 8.01 -7.94 -21.40
C VAL A 432 7.10 -9.14 -21.55
N ALA A 433 6.21 -9.12 -22.54
CA ALA A 433 5.45 -10.28 -22.98
C ALA A 433 5.54 -10.45 -24.50
N ILE A 434 5.41 -11.69 -24.97
CA ILE A 434 5.17 -12.00 -26.38
C ILE A 434 3.84 -12.73 -26.45
N VAL A 435 2.92 -12.22 -27.26
CA VAL A 435 1.61 -12.83 -27.50
C VAL A 435 1.55 -13.32 -28.93
N ASN A 436 1.33 -14.61 -29.11
CA ASN A 436 1.13 -15.23 -30.43
C ASN A 436 -0.29 -15.77 -30.51
N ILE A 437 -1.04 -15.39 -31.54
CA ILE A 437 -2.41 -15.84 -31.80
C ILE A 437 -2.46 -16.54 -33.16
N GLU A 438 -2.93 -17.76 -33.20
CA GLU A 438 -3.22 -18.51 -34.43
C GLU A 438 -4.75 -18.57 -34.62
N LEU A 439 -5.22 -18.11 -35.77
CA LEU A 439 -6.62 -18.15 -36.16
C LEU A 439 -6.95 -19.51 -36.84
N ALA A 440 -8.24 -19.82 -36.92
CA ALA A 440 -8.72 -21.07 -37.51
C ALA A 440 -8.40 -21.22 -39.02
N ASP A 441 -8.23 -20.08 -39.73
CA ASP A 441 -7.82 -20.05 -41.14
C ASP A 441 -6.31 -20.19 -41.34
N GLY A 442 -5.54 -20.35 -40.24
CA GLY A 442 -4.08 -20.50 -40.27
C GLY A 442 -3.33 -19.15 -40.20
N THR A 443 -4.02 -18.01 -40.14
CA THR A 443 -3.40 -16.70 -39.92
C THR A 443 -2.67 -16.67 -38.58
N ARG A 444 -1.42 -16.18 -38.57
CA ARG A 444 -0.59 -16.05 -37.37
C ARG A 444 -0.32 -14.58 -37.09
N LEU A 445 -0.71 -14.14 -35.91
CA LEU A 445 -0.56 -12.79 -35.39
C LEU A 445 0.39 -12.83 -34.19
N SER A 446 1.29 -11.85 -34.10
CA SER A 446 2.24 -11.78 -32.99
C SER A 446 2.47 -10.33 -32.58
N GLU A 447 2.57 -10.11 -31.29
CA GLU A 447 2.95 -8.82 -30.69
C GLU A 447 3.95 -9.02 -29.56
N ARG A 448 5.00 -8.19 -29.53
CA ARG A 448 5.99 -8.14 -28.47
C ARG A 448 5.88 -6.82 -27.73
N VAL A 449 5.34 -6.85 -26.53
CA VAL A 449 5.22 -5.69 -25.67
C VAL A 449 6.50 -5.50 -24.88
N THR A 450 7.23 -4.43 -25.14
CA THR A 450 8.48 -4.06 -24.47
C THR A 450 8.34 -2.87 -23.53
N ALA A 451 7.21 -2.15 -23.62
CA ALA A 451 6.85 -1.04 -22.76
C ALA A 451 5.35 -1.11 -22.48
N VAL A 452 4.99 -1.58 -21.28
CA VAL A 452 3.62 -1.73 -20.83
C VAL A 452 2.92 -0.38 -20.78
N ARG A 453 1.69 -0.32 -21.25
CA ARG A 453 0.86 0.91 -21.20
C ARG A 453 0.60 1.32 -19.75
N GLY A 454 0.81 2.60 -19.45
CA GLY A 454 0.70 3.16 -18.10
C GLY A 454 2.03 3.24 -17.34
N THR A 455 3.11 2.66 -17.88
CA THR A 455 4.46 2.85 -17.33
C THR A 455 5.08 4.16 -17.80
N ILE A 456 6.11 4.63 -17.08
CA ILE A 456 6.89 5.83 -17.46
C ILE A 456 7.48 5.74 -18.89
N ARG A 457 7.67 4.54 -19.41
CA ARG A 457 8.17 4.30 -20.78
C ARG A 457 7.09 4.33 -21.85
N ASN A 458 5.83 4.21 -21.46
CA ASN A 458 4.64 4.23 -22.32
C ASN A 458 3.45 4.77 -21.51
N PRO A 459 3.47 6.05 -21.09
CA PRO A 459 2.50 6.62 -20.18
C PRO A 459 1.11 6.69 -20.81
N MET A 460 0.09 6.47 -19.97
CA MET A 460 -1.31 6.73 -20.37
C MET A 460 -1.54 8.22 -20.58
N SER A 461 -2.37 8.55 -21.54
CA SER A 461 -2.91 9.90 -21.70
C SER A 461 -3.88 10.21 -20.56
N ARG A 462 -4.13 11.52 -20.30
CA ARG A 462 -5.16 11.97 -19.36
C ARG A 462 -6.50 11.30 -19.65
N GLN A 463 -6.89 11.16 -20.94
CA GLN A 463 -8.16 10.54 -21.32
C GLN A 463 -8.24 9.06 -20.89
N GLU A 464 -7.16 8.28 -21.08
CA GLU A 464 -7.14 6.87 -20.66
C GLU A 464 -7.21 6.72 -19.15
N ILE A 465 -6.60 7.64 -18.38
CA ILE A 465 -6.71 7.66 -16.91
C ILE A 465 -8.14 8.01 -16.48
N VAL A 466 -8.77 8.97 -17.15
CA VAL A 466 -10.18 9.33 -16.93
C VAL A 466 -11.10 8.14 -17.27
N ASP A 467 -10.84 7.42 -18.36
CA ASP A 467 -11.65 6.27 -18.74
C ASP A 467 -11.51 5.12 -17.75
N LYS A 468 -10.30 4.86 -17.22
CA LYS A 468 -10.07 3.94 -16.11
C LYS A 468 -10.84 4.39 -14.85
N ALA A 469 -10.73 5.66 -14.48
CA ALA A 469 -11.44 6.18 -13.31
C ALA A 469 -12.96 6.04 -13.46
N ARG A 470 -13.54 6.23 -14.65
CA ARG A 470 -14.96 5.99 -14.93
C ARG A 470 -15.36 4.54 -14.72
N ASP A 471 -14.57 3.60 -15.22
CA ASP A 471 -14.83 2.15 -15.03
C ASP A 471 -14.90 1.77 -13.55
N LEU A 472 -14.05 2.39 -12.72
CA LEU A 472 -13.98 2.16 -11.28
C LEU A 472 -15.06 2.91 -10.48
N LEU A 473 -15.35 4.16 -10.82
CA LEU A 473 -16.19 5.05 -10.01
C LEU A 473 -17.68 4.94 -10.32
N VAL A 474 -18.04 4.82 -11.59
CA VAL A 474 -19.46 4.89 -12.04
C VAL A 474 -20.34 3.81 -11.41
N PRO A 475 -19.87 2.55 -11.23
CA PRO A 475 -20.69 1.51 -10.60
C PRO A 475 -21.13 1.85 -9.16
N ILE A 476 -20.32 2.65 -8.44
CA ILE A 476 -20.53 2.93 -7.01
C ILE A 476 -21.15 4.31 -6.78
N LEU A 477 -20.63 5.32 -7.47
CA LEU A 477 -21.05 6.71 -7.27
C LEU A 477 -22.18 7.18 -8.21
N GLY A 478 -22.42 6.43 -9.29
CA GLY A 478 -23.22 6.92 -10.41
C GLY A 478 -22.43 7.88 -11.31
N ARG A 479 -22.91 8.03 -12.57
CA ARG A 479 -22.18 8.78 -13.60
C ARG A 479 -21.93 10.25 -13.22
N ASP A 480 -22.97 10.95 -12.79
CA ASP A 480 -22.88 12.41 -12.56
C ASP A 480 -21.91 12.76 -11.44
N LYS A 481 -21.87 11.95 -10.38
CA LYS A 481 -20.95 12.15 -9.26
C LYS A 481 -19.52 11.76 -9.63
N ALA A 482 -19.34 10.69 -10.38
CA ALA A 482 -18.04 10.27 -10.90
C ALA A 482 -17.40 11.36 -11.80
N GLU A 483 -18.16 11.93 -12.74
CA GLU A 483 -17.67 13.01 -13.60
C GLU A 483 -17.29 14.26 -12.80
N ARG A 484 -18.11 14.65 -11.81
CA ARG A 484 -17.80 15.78 -10.94
C ARG A 484 -16.53 15.54 -10.11
N LEU A 485 -16.33 14.33 -9.60
CA LEU A 485 -15.10 13.98 -8.89
C LEU A 485 -13.89 14.08 -9.80
N ILE A 486 -13.95 13.49 -11.00
CA ILE A 486 -12.89 13.56 -12.01
C ILE A 486 -12.53 15.02 -12.34
N GLU A 487 -13.53 15.84 -12.65
CA GLU A 487 -13.33 17.26 -12.95
C GLU A 487 -12.71 18.00 -11.77
N THR A 488 -13.18 17.73 -10.55
CA THR A 488 -12.68 18.36 -9.33
C THR A 488 -11.21 18.02 -9.08
N VAL A 489 -10.80 16.77 -9.30
CA VAL A 489 -9.38 16.36 -9.12
C VAL A 489 -8.48 17.11 -10.11
N TYR A 490 -8.88 17.27 -11.37
CA TYR A 490 -8.08 18.03 -12.33
C TYR A 490 -8.07 19.55 -12.11
N LYS A 491 -8.96 20.06 -11.26
CA LYS A 491 -9.03 21.46 -10.82
C LYS A 491 -8.83 21.59 -9.31
N ILE A 492 -8.13 20.65 -8.69
CA ILE A 492 -8.07 20.53 -7.22
C ILE A 492 -7.51 21.79 -6.56
N GLU A 493 -6.63 22.54 -7.24
CA GLU A 493 -6.09 23.80 -6.77
C GLU A 493 -7.14 24.90 -6.53
N THR A 494 -8.33 24.74 -7.12
CA THR A 494 -9.47 25.68 -6.91
C THR A 494 -10.30 25.35 -5.67
N VAL A 495 -10.06 24.20 -5.04
CA VAL A 495 -10.78 23.74 -3.84
C VAL A 495 -10.23 24.46 -2.62
N ALA A 496 -11.05 25.27 -1.98
CA ALA A 496 -10.64 26.04 -0.81
C ALA A 496 -10.48 25.20 0.46
N ASP A 497 -11.20 24.10 0.57
CA ASP A 497 -11.13 23.16 1.69
C ASP A 497 -11.47 21.74 1.24
N ILE A 498 -10.54 20.81 1.40
CA ILE A 498 -10.69 19.40 0.99
C ILE A 498 -11.89 18.73 1.67
N ARG A 499 -12.28 19.13 2.87
CA ARG A 499 -13.44 18.59 3.59
C ARG A 499 -14.75 18.77 2.83
N THR A 500 -14.84 19.75 1.94
CA THR A 500 -16.01 19.96 1.08
C THR A 500 -16.20 18.90 0.01
N LEU A 501 -15.19 18.05 -0.25
CA LEU A 501 -15.26 16.97 -1.24
C LEU A 501 -15.96 15.71 -0.72
N ARG A 502 -16.19 15.58 0.59
CA ARG A 502 -16.81 14.38 1.19
C ARG A 502 -18.07 13.90 0.44
N PRO A 503 -19.03 14.74 0.05
CA PRO A 503 -20.22 14.27 -0.67
C PRO A 503 -19.91 13.61 -2.01
N LEU A 504 -18.77 13.93 -2.65
CA LEU A 504 -18.33 13.32 -3.90
C LEU A 504 -17.77 11.91 -3.70
N PHE A 505 -17.31 11.57 -2.50
CA PHE A 505 -16.73 10.26 -2.16
C PHE A 505 -17.77 9.24 -1.69
N GLN A 506 -19.02 9.67 -1.47
CA GLN A 506 -20.04 8.84 -0.86
C GLN A 506 -21.09 8.40 -1.91
N PRO A 507 -21.54 7.12 -1.88
CA PRO A 507 -22.63 6.67 -2.74
C PRO A 507 -23.91 7.45 -2.44
N GLU A 508 -24.84 7.47 -3.42
CA GLU A 508 -26.14 8.19 -3.26
C GLU A 508 -27.09 7.46 -2.32
N HIS A 509 -27.03 6.13 -2.27
CA HIS A 509 -27.96 5.27 -1.53
C HIS A 509 -27.31 4.48 -0.40
#